data_72867c68174d5c1f6cd5f565083430b1
#
_entry.id   72867c68174d5c1f6cd5f565083430b1
#
_cell.length_a   1.000
_cell.length_b   1.000
_cell.length_c   1.000
_cell.angle_alpha   90.00
_cell.angle_beta   90.00
_cell.angle_gamma   90.00
#
_symmetry.space_group_name_H-M   'P 1'
#
loop_
_entity.id
_entity.type
_entity.pdbx_description
1 polymer ?
#
loop_
_entity_poly.entity_id
_entity_poly.type
_entity_poly.pdbx_seq_one_letter_code
_entity_poly.pdbx_strand_id
1 'polypeptide(L)'
;MRGKIVLAGLVLSLFSLAALAQDQTAVPIRNDLYCSGTVSTEAVPHDTYIITGEGSNYKVTFQEGDYVFINKGASQGVKVGDEFSVIRRTEDAIKSEWTKWQFLILRKMGTLWEDEGRVRVVVVHPDTSVGQVEKSCNYVQRGDILLPFAERPAPPLKSENNFDRFAPPSGKATAMIITGKSYISELGSNDIFYVNLGSAQGVKVGDYFRIFRYTGTEHERAYQTRRFAFDSDSWAGVYGFGSAPAKYKWDNTPREVIGEGIVVRTAPNSSSVLLTFGLREAYAGDYVEIE
;
A
#
# COMPACT_ATOMS: atom_id res chain seq x y z
N MET A 1 21.87 -76.77 40.09
CA MET A 1 22.74 -75.61 39.65
C MET A 1 21.77 -74.57 39.18
N ARG A 2 21.72 -73.43 39.85
CA ARG A 2 20.74 -72.33 39.65
C ARG A 2 21.33 -71.27 38.74
N GLY A 3 20.80 -71.12 37.54
CA GLY A 3 21.15 -70.03 36.63
C GLY A 3 20.34 -68.78 36.98
N LYS A 4 21.04 -67.69 37.24
CA LYS A 4 20.43 -66.37 37.46
C LYS A 4 20.31 -65.64 36.11
N ILE A 5 19.06 -65.34 35.72
CA ILE A 5 18.73 -64.50 34.59
C ILE A 5 18.82 -63.04 35.09
N VAL A 6 19.75 -62.29 34.52
CA VAL A 6 19.86 -60.84 34.74
C VAL A 6 18.98 -60.15 33.66
N LEU A 7 17.89 -59.52 34.08
CA LEU A 7 17.05 -58.70 33.22
C LEU A 7 17.67 -57.29 33.13
N ALA A 8 18.29 -56.95 32.01
CA ALA A 8 18.77 -55.60 31.73
C ALA A 8 17.58 -54.75 31.27
N GLY A 9 17.13 -53.86 32.13
CA GLY A 9 16.09 -52.89 31.79
C GLY A 9 16.65 -51.78 30.92
N LEU A 10 16.19 -51.71 29.68
CA LEU A 10 16.48 -50.63 28.77
C LEU A 10 15.55 -49.47 29.08
N VAL A 11 16.06 -48.43 29.77
CA VAL A 11 15.35 -47.20 30.00
C VAL A 11 15.45 -46.35 28.73
N LEU A 12 14.38 -46.36 27.93
CA LEU A 12 14.19 -45.48 26.76
C LEU A 12 13.79 -44.09 27.28
N SER A 13 14.73 -43.18 27.41
CA SER A 13 14.49 -41.78 27.71
C SER A 13 13.90 -41.11 26.41
N LEU A 14 12.62 -40.95 26.39
CA LEU A 14 11.90 -40.12 25.45
C LEU A 14 12.25 -38.63 25.73
N PHE A 15 13.24 -38.13 25.04
CA PHE A 15 13.43 -36.69 24.92
C PHE A 15 12.30 -36.13 24.07
N SER A 16 11.30 -35.58 24.75
CA SER A 16 10.31 -34.72 24.12
C SER A 16 11.01 -33.48 23.60
N LEU A 17 11.36 -33.44 22.31
CA LEU A 17 11.63 -32.17 21.63
C LEU A 17 10.33 -31.37 21.66
N ALA A 18 10.17 -30.52 22.66
CA ALA A 18 9.26 -29.40 22.56
C ALA A 18 9.76 -28.52 21.43
N ALA A 19 9.18 -28.68 20.24
CA ALA A 19 9.34 -27.70 19.17
C ALA A 19 8.77 -26.39 19.73
N LEU A 20 9.67 -25.48 20.11
CA LEU A 20 9.32 -24.08 20.32
C LEU A 20 8.81 -23.59 18.97
N ALA A 21 7.49 -23.63 18.79
CA ALA A 21 6.85 -22.86 17.74
C ALA A 21 7.23 -21.40 18.05
N GLN A 22 8.25 -20.90 17.36
CA GLN A 22 8.48 -19.47 17.32
C GLN A 22 7.22 -18.87 16.71
N ASP A 23 6.49 -18.16 17.53
CA ASP A 23 5.37 -17.34 17.09
C ASP A 23 5.95 -16.28 16.13
N GLN A 24 6.02 -16.64 14.85
CA GLN A 24 6.53 -15.71 13.84
C GLN A 24 5.50 -14.61 13.71
N THR A 25 5.80 -13.45 14.28
CA THR A 25 4.98 -12.26 14.11
C THR A 25 4.73 -12.05 12.63
N ALA A 26 3.47 -12.05 12.20
CA ALA A 26 3.10 -11.81 10.83
C ALA A 26 3.62 -10.43 10.39
N VAL A 27 4.06 -10.34 9.15
CA VAL A 27 4.56 -9.09 8.55
C VAL A 27 3.94 -8.92 7.17
N PRO A 28 3.84 -7.68 6.65
CA PRO A 28 3.46 -7.46 5.26
C PRO A 28 4.37 -8.23 4.31
N ILE A 29 3.80 -8.80 3.26
CA ILE A 29 4.60 -9.50 2.25
C ILE A 29 5.51 -8.54 1.48
N ARG A 30 6.56 -9.07 0.84
CA ARG A 30 7.52 -8.22 0.11
C ARG A 30 6.84 -7.33 -0.95
N ASN A 31 5.79 -7.82 -1.61
CA ASN A 31 5.04 -7.01 -2.57
C ASN A 31 4.39 -5.78 -1.93
N ASP A 32 3.83 -5.91 -0.73
CA ASP A 32 3.19 -4.79 -0.05
C ASP A 32 4.19 -3.70 0.33
N LEU A 33 5.43 -4.09 0.62
CA LEU A 33 6.51 -3.16 0.96
C LEU A 33 7.12 -2.49 -0.27
N TYR A 34 7.48 -3.30 -1.29
CA TYR A 34 8.27 -2.84 -2.44
C TYR A 34 7.41 -2.43 -3.64
N CYS A 35 6.10 -2.64 -3.58
CA CYS A 35 5.14 -2.20 -4.56
C CYS A 35 4.13 -1.18 -3.99
N SER A 36 4.46 -0.56 -2.86
CA SER A 36 3.53 0.34 -2.16
C SER A 36 3.40 1.73 -2.81
N GLY A 37 4.36 2.12 -3.61
CA GLY A 37 4.42 3.50 -4.10
C GLY A 37 4.59 4.54 -2.98
N THR A 38 4.57 5.80 -3.34
CA THR A 38 4.62 6.93 -2.39
C THR A 38 4.11 8.21 -3.03
N VAL A 39 3.54 9.09 -2.21
CA VAL A 39 3.29 10.48 -2.61
C VAL A 39 4.31 11.35 -1.89
N SER A 40 5.15 12.10 -2.60
CA SER A 40 6.19 12.90 -1.96
C SER A 40 6.45 14.22 -2.69
N THR A 41 6.83 15.23 -1.91
CA THR A 41 7.37 16.50 -2.41
C THR A 41 8.88 16.43 -2.64
N GLU A 42 9.53 15.36 -2.23
CA GLU A 42 10.96 15.19 -2.42
C GLU A 42 11.31 15.02 -3.90
N ALA A 43 12.40 15.66 -4.30
CA ALA A 43 12.87 15.56 -5.68
C ALA A 43 13.41 14.15 -5.94
N VAL A 44 12.96 13.56 -7.03
CA VAL A 44 13.47 12.27 -7.51
C VAL A 44 14.53 12.53 -8.58
N PRO A 45 15.75 11.98 -8.47
CA PRO A 45 16.75 12.04 -9.52
C PRO A 45 16.25 11.36 -10.81
N HIS A 46 16.42 12.01 -11.96
CA HIS A 46 15.99 11.51 -13.27
C HIS A 46 17.18 11.13 -14.17
N ASP A 47 18.35 10.97 -13.62
CA ASP A 47 19.60 10.76 -14.34
C ASP A 47 19.87 9.29 -14.71
N THR A 48 19.17 8.36 -14.05
CA THR A 48 19.25 6.92 -14.31
C THR A 48 17.87 6.40 -14.71
N TYR A 49 17.78 5.82 -15.91
CA TYR A 49 16.50 5.37 -16.44
C TYR A 49 16.66 4.21 -17.44
N ILE A 50 15.56 3.56 -17.75
CA ILE A 50 15.46 2.50 -18.75
C ILE A 50 15.36 3.11 -20.14
N ILE A 51 16.34 2.83 -21.00
CA ILE A 51 16.36 3.28 -22.41
C ILE A 51 15.32 2.48 -23.19
N THR A 52 15.38 1.16 -23.08
CA THR A 52 14.54 0.19 -23.78
C THR A 52 14.81 -1.21 -23.22
N GLY A 53 14.37 -2.25 -23.87
CA GLY A 53 14.67 -3.65 -23.50
C GLY A 53 14.76 -4.56 -24.72
N GLU A 54 14.97 -5.83 -24.47
CA GLU A 54 15.02 -6.84 -25.52
C GLU A 54 13.68 -6.90 -26.29
N GLY A 55 13.75 -7.20 -27.59
CA GLY A 55 12.57 -7.25 -28.44
C GLY A 55 11.89 -5.89 -28.65
N SER A 56 12.60 -4.80 -28.46
CA SER A 56 12.07 -3.42 -28.42
C SER A 56 11.34 -2.96 -29.69
N ASN A 57 11.49 -3.64 -30.82
CA ASN A 57 10.73 -3.36 -32.05
C ASN A 57 9.25 -3.79 -31.93
N TYR A 58 8.94 -4.70 -31.01
CA TYR A 58 7.61 -5.29 -30.82
C TYR A 58 7.12 -5.16 -29.38
N LYS A 59 8.04 -4.99 -28.42
CA LYS A 59 7.76 -5.01 -26.98
C LYS A 59 8.06 -3.65 -26.37
N VAL A 60 7.06 -3.04 -25.77
CA VAL A 60 7.16 -1.72 -25.12
C VAL A 60 7.11 -1.80 -23.60
N THR A 61 6.64 -2.91 -23.07
CA THR A 61 6.55 -3.20 -21.64
C THR A 61 7.33 -4.46 -21.30
N PHE A 62 7.94 -4.49 -20.14
CA PHE A 62 8.82 -5.56 -19.67
C PHE A 62 8.32 -6.06 -18.32
N GLN A 63 8.44 -7.36 -18.12
CA GLN A 63 8.00 -8.07 -16.92
C GLN A 63 9.14 -8.89 -16.32
N GLU A 64 8.86 -9.56 -15.24
CA GLU A 64 9.79 -10.43 -14.54
C GLU A 64 10.45 -11.44 -15.50
N GLY A 65 11.77 -11.50 -15.49
CA GLY A 65 12.59 -12.30 -16.39
C GLY A 65 13.10 -11.58 -17.64
N ASP A 66 12.51 -10.48 -18.04
CA ASP A 66 12.92 -9.70 -19.21
C ASP A 66 14.21 -8.90 -18.98
N TYR A 67 14.92 -8.60 -20.07
CA TYR A 67 16.11 -7.76 -20.03
C TYR A 67 15.81 -6.34 -20.50
N VAL A 68 16.35 -5.36 -19.79
CA VAL A 68 16.23 -3.94 -20.08
C VAL A 68 17.61 -3.28 -20.20
N PHE A 69 17.71 -2.22 -20.97
CA PHE A 69 18.93 -1.45 -21.15
C PHE A 69 18.86 -0.14 -20.35
N ILE A 70 19.92 0.11 -19.58
CA ILE A 70 20.04 1.22 -18.64
C ILE A 70 21.01 2.24 -19.23
N ASN A 71 20.72 3.53 -19.09
CA ASN A 71 21.50 4.65 -19.63
C ASN A 71 22.82 4.94 -18.87
N LYS A 72 23.23 4.06 -17.97
CA LYS A 72 24.49 4.15 -17.24
C LYS A 72 25.27 2.85 -17.31
N GLY A 73 26.60 2.97 -17.30
CA GLY A 73 27.53 1.86 -17.34
C GLY A 73 28.70 2.02 -16.39
N ALA A 74 29.83 1.37 -16.71
CA ALA A 74 31.03 1.37 -15.87
C ALA A 74 31.59 2.79 -15.63
N SER A 75 31.52 3.67 -16.65
CA SER A 75 31.99 5.05 -16.54
C SER A 75 31.24 5.87 -15.49
N GLN A 76 30.01 5.48 -15.15
CA GLN A 76 29.17 6.09 -14.13
C GLN A 76 29.13 5.25 -12.83
N GLY A 77 30.01 4.24 -12.72
CA GLY A 77 30.18 3.45 -11.51
C GLY A 77 29.23 2.25 -11.35
N VAL A 78 28.44 1.92 -12.38
CA VAL A 78 27.55 0.75 -12.35
C VAL A 78 28.35 -0.54 -12.38
N LYS A 79 27.95 -1.52 -11.59
CA LYS A 79 28.59 -2.83 -11.48
C LYS A 79 27.60 -3.96 -11.69
N VAL A 80 28.10 -5.12 -12.13
CA VAL A 80 27.29 -6.33 -12.16
C VAL A 80 26.83 -6.67 -10.74
N GLY A 81 25.55 -6.97 -10.60
CA GLY A 81 24.91 -7.26 -9.32
C GLY A 81 24.25 -6.06 -8.65
N ASP A 82 24.47 -4.82 -9.14
CA ASP A 82 23.77 -3.66 -8.62
C ASP A 82 22.24 -3.83 -8.83
N GLU A 83 21.48 -3.44 -7.80
CA GLU A 83 20.03 -3.50 -7.84
C GLU A 83 19.41 -2.10 -7.85
N PHE A 84 18.35 -1.96 -8.62
CA PHE A 84 17.60 -0.72 -8.73
C PHE A 84 16.11 -0.95 -8.51
N SER A 85 15.49 -0.08 -7.73
CA SER A 85 14.04 0.09 -7.72
C SER A 85 13.62 0.83 -8.97
N VAL A 86 12.61 0.32 -9.65
CA VAL A 86 12.00 0.96 -10.83
C VAL A 86 10.80 1.74 -10.38
N ILE A 87 10.77 3.03 -10.65
CA ILE A 87 9.66 3.90 -10.28
C ILE A 87 9.15 4.71 -11.47
N ARG A 88 7.87 5.05 -11.42
CA ARG A 88 7.22 5.89 -12.42
C ARG A 88 6.33 6.93 -11.76
N ARG A 89 6.39 8.15 -12.28
CA ARG A 89 5.38 9.15 -11.97
C ARG A 89 4.06 8.74 -12.60
N THR A 90 3.00 8.76 -11.81
CA THR A 90 1.66 8.46 -12.31
C THR A 90 0.73 9.66 -12.12
N GLU A 91 -0.23 9.78 -13.04
CA GLU A 91 -1.29 10.77 -13.01
C GLU A 91 -2.62 10.09 -13.27
N ASP A 92 -3.66 10.56 -12.61
CA ASP A 92 -5.02 10.08 -12.89
C ASP A 92 -5.45 10.48 -14.32
N ALA A 93 -5.55 9.49 -15.19
CA ALA A 93 -5.99 9.69 -16.57
C ALA A 93 -7.45 10.14 -16.67
N ILE A 94 -8.29 9.77 -15.70
CA ILE A 94 -9.72 10.05 -15.69
C ILE A 94 -10.01 11.43 -15.10
N LYS A 95 -9.15 11.92 -14.20
CA LYS A 95 -9.26 13.20 -13.50
C LYS A 95 -10.63 13.40 -12.81
N SER A 96 -11.17 12.32 -12.24
CA SER A 96 -12.41 12.35 -11.49
C SER A 96 -12.14 12.56 -10.00
N GLU A 97 -12.64 13.64 -9.43
CA GLU A 97 -12.62 13.82 -7.99
C GLU A 97 -13.71 12.97 -7.32
N TRP A 98 -13.30 12.10 -6.41
CA TRP A 98 -14.19 11.27 -5.58
C TRP A 98 -14.59 11.96 -4.28
N THR A 99 -13.78 12.93 -3.86
CA THR A 99 -14.05 13.77 -2.70
C THR A 99 -13.65 15.22 -3.00
N LYS A 100 -14.31 16.15 -2.34
CA LYS A 100 -14.07 17.59 -2.52
C LYS A 100 -12.59 17.92 -2.26
N TRP A 101 -11.97 18.64 -3.19
CA TRP A 101 -10.58 19.07 -3.10
C TRP A 101 -9.52 17.96 -3.20
N GLN A 102 -9.86 16.75 -3.62
CA GLN A 102 -8.95 15.61 -3.69
C GLN A 102 -7.65 15.95 -4.42
N PHE A 103 -7.73 16.50 -5.64
CA PHE A 103 -6.52 16.83 -6.41
C PHE A 103 -5.74 18.00 -5.84
N LEU A 104 -6.41 18.94 -5.17
CA LEU A 104 -5.71 20.02 -4.50
C LEU A 104 -4.89 19.49 -3.31
N ILE A 105 -5.45 18.58 -2.53
CA ILE A 105 -4.77 17.95 -1.41
C ILE A 105 -3.63 17.08 -1.94
N LEU A 106 -3.87 16.25 -2.96
CA LEU A 106 -2.85 15.40 -3.57
C LEU A 106 -1.65 16.23 -4.06
N ARG A 107 -1.89 17.35 -4.74
CA ARG A 107 -0.81 18.27 -5.16
C ARG A 107 -0.01 18.85 -4.00
N LYS A 108 -0.63 19.10 -2.85
CA LYS A 108 0.07 19.55 -1.64
C LYS A 108 0.88 18.43 -0.99
N MET A 109 0.43 17.19 -1.10
CA MET A 109 1.18 16.02 -0.65
C MET A 109 2.41 15.77 -1.52
N GLY A 110 2.34 16.10 -2.81
CA GLY A 110 3.44 15.97 -3.77
C GLY A 110 3.07 15.19 -5.03
N THR A 111 4.06 14.53 -5.60
CA THR A 111 3.92 13.66 -6.77
C THR A 111 3.69 12.23 -6.34
N LEU A 112 2.74 11.56 -6.96
CA LEU A 112 2.56 10.11 -6.80
C LEU A 112 3.60 9.37 -7.67
N TRP A 113 4.42 8.59 -7.00
CA TRP A 113 5.41 7.70 -7.58
C TRP A 113 5.00 6.27 -7.30
N GLU A 114 4.78 5.48 -8.33
CA GLU A 114 4.53 4.05 -8.20
C GLU A 114 5.82 3.25 -8.32
N ASP A 115 5.95 2.24 -7.49
CA ASP A 115 7.00 1.24 -7.62
C ASP A 115 6.57 0.27 -8.74
N GLU A 116 7.32 0.21 -9.84
CA GLU A 116 7.01 -0.65 -10.99
C GLU A 116 7.73 -2.00 -10.91
N GLY A 117 8.82 -2.07 -10.15
CA GLY A 117 9.55 -3.30 -9.96
C GLY A 117 10.97 -3.13 -9.45
N ARG A 118 11.77 -4.17 -9.67
CA ARG A 118 13.20 -4.21 -9.35
C ARG A 118 13.99 -4.81 -10.51
N VAL A 119 15.14 -4.19 -10.80
CA VAL A 119 16.06 -4.61 -11.85
C VAL A 119 17.43 -4.88 -11.23
N ARG A 120 18.05 -6.01 -11.58
CA ARG A 120 19.44 -6.34 -11.23
C ARG A 120 20.32 -6.25 -12.48
N VAL A 121 21.45 -5.58 -12.37
CA VAL A 121 22.43 -5.46 -13.44
C VAL A 121 23.12 -6.80 -13.67
N VAL A 122 23.10 -7.29 -14.90
CA VAL A 122 23.71 -8.57 -15.32
C VAL A 122 24.88 -8.40 -16.26
N VAL A 123 24.92 -7.31 -17.06
CA VAL A 123 26.05 -6.97 -17.94
C VAL A 123 26.31 -5.47 -17.85
N VAL A 124 27.60 -5.09 -17.86
CA VAL A 124 28.00 -3.68 -17.82
C VAL A 124 28.90 -3.40 -19.02
N HIS A 125 28.54 -2.36 -19.77
CA HIS A 125 29.34 -1.73 -20.85
C HIS A 125 29.92 -0.39 -20.34
N PRO A 126 30.78 0.28 -21.11
CA PRO A 126 31.35 1.55 -20.65
C PRO A 126 30.28 2.60 -20.27
N ASP A 127 29.25 2.80 -21.09
CA ASP A 127 28.29 3.88 -20.93
C ASP A 127 26.84 3.39 -20.73
N THR A 128 26.60 2.08 -20.85
CA THR A 128 25.30 1.46 -20.67
C THR A 128 25.42 0.16 -19.88
N SER A 129 24.30 -0.34 -19.36
CA SER A 129 24.26 -1.67 -18.76
C SER A 129 22.98 -2.41 -19.13
N VAL A 130 23.02 -3.72 -18.95
CA VAL A 130 21.87 -4.61 -19.12
C VAL A 130 21.42 -5.05 -17.75
N GLY A 131 20.16 -4.81 -17.44
CA GLY A 131 19.51 -5.29 -16.23
C GLY A 131 18.45 -6.34 -16.54
N GLN A 132 18.30 -7.31 -15.66
CA GLN A 132 17.17 -8.23 -15.68
C GLN A 132 16.10 -7.77 -14.70
N VAL A 133 14.85 -7.75 -15.12
CA VAL A 133 13.72 -7.49 -14.23
C VAL A 133 13.56 -8.68 -13.29
N GLU A 134 13.91 -8.51 -12.03
CA GLU A 134 13.79 -9.57 -11.01
C GLU A 134 12.42 -9.63 -10.37
N LYS A 135 11.76 -8.47 -10.27
CA LYS A 135 10.43 -8.34 -9.72
C LYS A 135 9.65 -7.29 -10.47
N SER A 136 8.39 -7.58 -10.73
CA SER A 136 7.46 -6.66 -11.35
C SER A 136 6.28 -6.42 -10.42
N CYS A 137 6.01 -5.16 -10.11
CA CYS A 137 4.82 -4.74 -9.35
C CYS A 137 3.63 -4.50 -10.29
N ASN A 138 3.95 -4.01 -11.48
CA ASN A 138 3.05 -3.81 -12.58
C ASN A 138 3.83 -4.18 -13.85
N TYR A 139 4.16 -3.25 -14.73
CA TYR A 139 5.04 -3.47 -15.86
C TYR A 139 6.10 -2.36 -15.91
N VAL A 140 7.29 -2.76 -16.31
CA VAL A 140 8.42 -1.85 -16.54
C VAL A 140 8.37 -1.36 -18.00
N GLN A 141 8.72 -0.10 -18.25
CA GLN A 141 8.72 0.48 -19.59
C GLN A 141 9.88 1.44 -19.82
N ARG A 142 10.02 1.89 -21.04
CA ARG A 142 10.99 2.92 -21.43
C ARG A 142 10.73 4.21 -20.66
N GLY A 143 11.80 4.84 -20.17
CA GLY A 143 11.73 6.09 -19.42
C GLY A 143 11.45 5.91 -17.93
N ASP A 144 11.19 4.69 -17.46
CA ASP A 144 11.10 4.44 -16.03
C ASP A 144 12.40 4.77 -15.32
N ILE A 145 12.28 5.43 -14.19
CA ILE A 145 13.42 5.91 -13.40
C ILE A 145 13.94 4.79 -12.53
N LEU A 146 15.26 4.73 -12.42
CA LEU A 146 15.98 3.77 -11.63
C LEU A 146 16.62 4.46 -10.43
N LEU A 147 16.26 4.03 -9.24
CA LEU A 147 16.88 4.46 -7.98
C LEU A 147 17.66 3.28 -7.39
N PRO A 148 18.81 3.51 -6.73
CA PRO A 148 19.48 2.45 -6.00
C PRO A 148 18.48 1.73 -5.08
N PHE A 149 18.48 0.40 -5.15
CA PHE A 149 17.59 -0.40 -4.29
C PHE A 149 18.04 -0.28 -2.83
N ALA A 150 17.09 -0.06 -1.94
CA ALA A 150 17.30 -0.09 -0.52
C ALA A 150 16.26 -1.01 0.13
N GLU A 151 16.73 -1.89 1.01
CA GLU A 151 15.81 -2.73 1.77
C GLU A 151 14.97 -1.87 2.72
N ARG A 152 13.69 -2.25 2.83
CA ARG A 152 12.72 -1.62 3.73
C ARG A 152 12.38 -2.62 4.84
N PRO A 153 12.42 -2.20 6.11
CA PRO A 153 12.01 -3.08 7.21
C PRO A 153 10.51 -3.38 7.11
N ALA A 154 10.16 -4.66 7.27
CA ALA A 154 8.77 -5.07 7.36
C ALA A 154 8.27 -4.84 8.80
N PRO A 155 7.29 -3.97 9.02
CA PRO A 155 6.73 -3.76 10.35
C PRO A 155 5.93 -4.99 10.79
N PRO A 156 5.91 -5.33 12.09
CA PRO A 156 5.10 -6.43 12.60
C PRO A 156 3.61 -6.10 12.48
N LEU A 157 2.83 -7.06 12.00
CA LEU A 157 1.38 -6.97 12.01
C LEU A 157 0.85 -7.25 13.42
N LYS A 158 -0.27 -6.64 13.79
CA LYS A 158 -0.98 -6.98 15.03
C LYS A 158 -1.40 -8.45 15.02
N SER A 159 -1.19 -9.15 16.13
CA SER A 159 -1.58 -10.55 16.27
C SER A 159 -3.09 -10.74 16.48
N GLU A 160 -3.76 -9.74 17.01
CA GLU A 160 -5.20 -9.75 17.27
C GLU A 160 -5.83 -8.44 16.79
N ASN A 161 -6.94 -8.56 16.08
CA ASN A 161 -7.80 -7.43 15.73
C ASN A 161 -8.84 -7.24 16.82
N ASN A 162 -8.50 -6.46 17.85
CA ASN A 162 -9.49 -6.01 18.82
C ASN A 162 -10.24 -4.81 18.22
N PHE A 163 -11.10 -5.10 17.26
CA PHE A 163 -11.80 -4.13 16.45
C PHE A 163 -13.09 -3.67 17.11
N ASP A 164 -13.14 -2.41 17.54
CA ASP A 164 -14.38 -1.76 18.02
C ASP A 164 -14.96 -0.87 16.92
N ARG A 165 -16.08 -1.29 16.36
CA ARG A 165 -16.78 -0.57 15.30
C ARG A 165 -17.20 0.85 15.68
N PHE A 166 -17.44 1.12 16.95
CA PHE A 166 -17.89 2.42 17.45
C PHE A 166 -16.87 3.06 18.40
N ALA A 167 -15.60 2.68 18.26
CA ALA A 167 -14.56 3.21 19.10
C ALA A 167 -14.56 4.75 19.12
N PRO A 168 -14.40 5.34 20.30
CA PRO A 168 -14.32 6.80 20.43
C PRO A 168 -13.07 7.33 19.72
N PRO A 169 -13.04 8.64 19.39
CA PRO A 169 -11.83 9.28 18.87
C PRO A 169 -10.62 9.02 19.76
N SER A 170 -9.49 8.69 19.13
CA SER A 170 -8.21 8.49 19.86
C SER A 170 -7.65 9.80 20.43
N GLY A 171 -8.12 10.92 19.92
CA GLY A 171 -7.58 12.26 20.25
C GLY A 171 -6.26 12.56 19.55
N LYS A 172 -5.74 11.66 18.74
CA LYS A 172 -4.53 11.83 17.93
C LYS A 172 -4.84 12.48 16.59
N ALA A 173 -3.80 12.68 15.77
CA ALA A 173 -3.96 13.29 14.46
C ALA A 173 -4.89 12.50 13.55
N THR A 174 -5.75 13.23 12.86
CA THR A 174 -6.67 12.70 11.86
C THR A 174 -6.27 13.17 10.47
N ALA A 175 -6.53 12.34 9.48
CA ALA A 175 -6.25 12.61 8.08
C ALA A 175 -7.38 12.03 7.20
N MET A 176 -7.16 12.03 5.90
CA MET A 176 -8.11 11.51 4.93
C MET A 176 -7.40 10.56 3.97
N ILE A 177 -8.08 9.52 3.53
CA ILE A 177 -7.68 8.73 2.38
C ILE A 177 -7.82 9.59 1.14
N ILE A 178 -6.71 9.89 0.46
CA ILE A 178 -6.74 10.75 -0.71
C ILE A 178 -6.98 9.94 -1.97
N THR A 179 -6.28 8.82 -2.11
CA THR A 179 -6.46 7.87 -3.21
C THR A 179 -5.84 6.52 -2.84
N GLY A 180 -6.24 5.46 -3.53
CA GLY A 180 -5.50 4.20 -3.52
C GLY A 180 -4.38 4.18 -4.55
N LYS A 181 -3.57 3.13 -4.52
CA LYS A 181 -2.58 2.82 -5.55
C LYS A 181 -3.28 2.77 -6.91
N SER A 182 -2.61 3.26 -7.96
CA SER A 182 -3.17 3.36 -9.32
C SER A 182 -4.50 4.14 -9.39
N TYR A 183 -4.68 5.08 -8.48
CA TYR A 183 -5.85 5.96 -8.38
C TYR A 183 -7.19 5.23 -8.15
N ILE A 184 -7.16 4.03 -7.60
CA ILE A 184 -8.41 3.35 -7.20
C ILE A 184 -9.09 4.14 -6.08
N SER A 185 -10.41 4.21 -6.15
CA SER A 185 -11.24 4.96 -5.20
C SER A 185 -11.91 4.09 -4.15
N GLU A 186 -12.03 2.80 -4.41
CA GLU A 186 -12.63 1.78 -3.56
C GLU A 186 -11.56 0.78 -3.14
N LEU A 187 -11.46 0.52 -1.85
CA LEU A 187 -10.34 -0.18 -1.23
C LEU A 187 -10.83 -1.35 -0.40
N GLY A 188 -10.25 -2.50 -0.64
CA GLY A 188 -10.44 -3.73 0.14
C GLY A 188 -9.18 -4.12 0.92
N SER A 189 -9.27 -5.21 1.65
CA SER A 189 -8.11 -5.77 2.38
C SER A 189 -6.96 -6.07 1.42
N ASN A 190 -5.75 -5.75 1.84
CA ASN A 190 -4.49 -5.79 1.09
C ASN A 190 -4.31 -4.70 0.02
N ASP A 191 -5.24 -3.77 -0.12
CA ASP A 191 -5.00 -2.60 -0.96
C ASP A 191 -4.08 -1.59 -0.26
N ILE A 192 -3.29 -0.89 -1.08
CA ILE A 192 -2.48 0.24 -0.64
C ILE A 192 -3.23 1.55 -0.91
N PHE A 193 -3.24 2.43 0.07
CA PHE A 193 -3.80 3.76 -0.06
C PHE A 193 -2.88 4.83 0.52
N TYR A 194 -3.11 6.08 0.12
CA TYR A 194 -2.31 7.22 0.53
C TYR A 194 -3.14 8.20 1.34
N VAL A 195 -2.56 8.62 2.46
CA VAL A 195 -3.17 9.59 3.39
C VAL A 195 -2.35 10.87 3.46
N ASN A 196 -3.01 12.00 3.74
CA ASN A 196 -2.37 13.31 3.85
C ASN A 196 -1.79 13.58 5.25
N LEU A 197 -1.15 12.59 5.82
CA LEU A 197 -0.42 12.65 7.10
C LEU A 197 0.87 11.85 6.96
N GLY A 198 1.99 12.42 7.34
CA GLY A 198 3.30 11.81 7.11
C GLY A 198 4.29 12.02 8.25
N SER A 199 5.56 11.81 7.95
CA SER A 199 6.63 11.88 8.95
C SER A 199 6.79 13.26 9.60
N ALA A 200 6.45 14.34 8.89
CA ALA A 200 6.46 15.69 9.45
C ALA A 200 5.43 15.88 10.58
N GLN A 201 4.40 15.03 10.62
CA GLN A 201 3.39 14.98 11.68
C GLN A 201 3.64 13.84 12.67
N GLY A 202 4.81 13.21 12.60
CA GLY A 202 5.23 12.15 13.53
C GLY A 202 4.83 10.74 13.18
N VAL A 203 4.24 10.50 11.98
CA VAL A 203 3.90 9.15 11.51
C VAL A 203 5.15 8.36 11.21
N LYS A 204 5.17 7.11 11.62
CA LYS A 204 6.28 6.16 11.41
C LYS A 204 5.79 4.89 10.71
N VAL A 205 6.71 4.22 10.02
CA VAL A 205 6.46 2.87 9.52
C VAL A 205 6.12 1.95 10.70
N GLY A 206 5.04 1.20 10.56
CA GLY A 206 4.50 0.34 11.61
C GLY A 206 3.39 0.95 12.46
N ASP A 207 3.15 2.27 12.36
CA ASP A 207 1.97 2.87 12.99
C ASP A 207 0.69 2.32 12.33
N TYR A 208 -0.36 2.20 13.12
CA TYR A 208 -1.67 1.80 12.65
C TYR A 208 -2.58 3.01 12.50
N PHE A 209 -3.33 3.03 11.42
CA PHE A 209 -4.45 3.93 11.20
C PHE A 209 -5.76 3.18 11.36
N ARG A 210 -6.66 3.77 12.15
CA ARG A 210 -8.07 3.39 12.19
C ARG A 210 -8.81 4.16 11.12
N ILE A 211 -9.53 3.44 10.24
CA ILE A 211 -10.33 4.03 9.16
C ILE A 211 -11.75 4.21 9.64
N PHE A 212 -12.31 5.39 9.47
CA PHE A 212 -13.66 5.67 9.94
C PHE A 212 -14.43 6.60 9.02
N ARG A 213 -15.74 6.54 9.14
CA ARG A 213 -16.69 7.35 8.37
C ARG A 213 -17.73 7.95 9.28
N TYR A 214 -18.12 9.18 8.99
CA TYR A 214 -19.32 9.75 9.56
C TYR A 214 -20.50 9.49 8.64
N THR A 215 -21.66 9.19 9.24
CA THR A 215 -22.93 9.12 8.55
C THR A 215 -23.71 10.39 8.85
N GLY A 216 -24.34 10.99 7.86
CA GLY A 216 -25.12 12.22 8.04
C GLY A 216 -25.02 13.16 6.86
N THR A 217 -25.96 14.08 6.77
CA THR A 217 -26.07 14.99 5.61
C THR A 217 -24.86 15.90 5.42
N GLU A 218 -24.20 16.29 6.51
CA GLU A 218 -23.01 17.17 6.45
C GLU A 218 -21.75 16.45 5.97
N HIS A 219 -21.74 15.13 6.05
CA HIS A 219 -20.59 14.29 5.73
C HIS A 219 -20.76 13.47 4.46
N GLU A 220 -21.83 13.72 3.70
CA GLU A 220 -22.03 13.07 2.41
C GLU A 220 -20.85 13.33 1.46
N ARG A 221 -20.42 12.27 0.80
CA ARG A 221 -19.29 12.32 -0.12
C ARG A 221 -19.75 12.42 -1.55
N ALA A 222 -18.88 12.98 -2.39
CA ALA A 222 -19.20 13.19 -3.80
C ALA A 222 -19.65 11.91 -4.51
N TYR A 223 -19.08 10.76 -4.19
CA TYR A 223 -19.47 9.48 -4.80
C TYR A 223 -20.84 9.01 -4.30
N GLN A 224 -21.19 9.27 -3.03
CA GLN A 224 -22.49 8.94 -2.47
C GLN A 224 -23.58 9.76 -3.14
N THR A 225 -23.31 11.05 -3.36
CA THR A 225 -24.29 11.96 -3.98
C THR A 225 -24.36 11.82 -5.50
N ARG A 226 -23.29 11.52 -6.21
CA ARG A 226 -23.25 11.52 -7.67
C ARG A 226 -23.43 10.15 -8.31
N ARG A 227 -23.02 9.07 -7.66
CA ARG A 227 -22.96 7.74 -8.27
C ARG A 227 -23.99 6.76 -7.71
N PHE A 228 -24.38 6.94 -6.46
CA PHE A 228 -25.36 6.11 -5.76
C PHE A 228 -26.53 6.92 -5.20
N ALA A 229 -26.48 8.23 -5.29
CA ALA A 229 -27.69 8.99 -5.22
C ALA A 229 -28.49 8.62 -6.49
N PHE A 230 -29.15 7.55 -6.43
CA PHE A 230 -30.51 7.64 -6.87
C PHE A 230 -30.99 8.95 -6.27
N ASP A 231 -31.13 9.96 -7.14
CA ASP A 231 -31.80 11.18 -6.74
C ASP A 231 -33.02 10.71 -5.96
N SER A 232 -32.89 10.73 -4.65
CA SER A 232 -33.81 10.02 -3.76
C SER A 232 -35.21 10.56 -3.90
N ASP A 233 -35.31 11.79 -4.39
CA ASP A 233 -36.55 12.47 -4.57
C ASP A 233 -37.33 11.99 -5.82
N SER A 234 -36.63 11.59 -6.89
CA SER A 234 -37.31 11.13 -8.10
C SER A 234 -37.57 9.62 -8.13
N TRP A 235 -36.65 8.81 -7.59
CA TRP A 235 -36.80 7.36 -7.61
C TRP A 235 -37.52 6.77 -6.41
N ALA A 236 -37.29 7.30 -5.22
CA ALA A 236 -38.00 6.85 -4.03
C ALA A 236 -39.50 7.15 -4.12
N GLY A 237 -39.88 8.25 -4.74
CA GLY A 237 -41.27 8.58 -5.01
C GLY A 237 -41.97 7.63 -5.99
N VAL A 238 -41.21 7.08 -6.96
CA VAL A 238 -41.78 6.17 -7.99
C VAL A 238 -41.89 4.73 -7.49
N TYR A 239 -40.99 4.27 -6.62
CA TYR A 239 -40.97 2.88 -6.15
C TYR A 239 -41.35 2.69 -4.68
N GLY A 240 -41.73 3.73 -3.99
CA GLY A 240 -42.17 3.66 -2.59
C GLY A 240 -41.02 3.35 -1.60
N PHE A 241 -39.78 3.41 -2.04
CA PHE A 241 -38.62 3.39 -1.16
C PHE A 241 -38.44 4.79 -0.58
N GLY A 242 -39.07 5.05 0.57
CA GLY A 242 -39.06 6.37 1.17
C GLY A 242 -37.66 6.89 1.42
N SER A 243 -37.25 7.98 0.78
CA SER A 243 -36.22 8.85 1.30
C SER A 243 -36.64 9.36 2.68
N ALA A 244 -35.73 9.41 3.64
CA ALA A 244 -36.04 10.12 4.87
C ALA A 244 -36.46 11.54 4.52
N PRO A 245 -37.63 12.02 5.01
CA PRO A 245 -38.08 13.37 4.69
C PRO A 245 -36.98 14.37 5.01
N ALA A 246 -36.70 15.33 4.14
CA ALA A 246 -35.67 16.34 4.28
C ALA A 246 -35.72 17.13 5.61
N LYS A 247 -36.84 17.08 6.32
CA LYS A 247 -36.99 17.64 7.66
C LYS A 247 -36.23 16.86 8.77
N TYR A 248 -35.86 15.62 8.53
CA TYR A 248 -35.09 14.83 9.48
C TYR A 248 -33.62 14.95 9.13
N LYS A 249 -32.96 15.92 9.73
CA LYS A 249 -31.52 16.02 9.71
C LYS A 249 -30.95 14.96 10.67
N TRP A 250 -30.02 14.18 10.16
CA TRP A 250 -29.28 13.19 10.97
C TRP A 250 -27.82 13.62 11.14
N ASP A 251 -27.66 14.81 11.67
CA ASP A 251 -26.38 15.34 12.07
C ASP A 251 -25.96 14.71 13.42
N ASN A 252 -24.69 14.72 13.73
CA ASN A 252 -24.14 14.19 14.98
C ASN A 252 -24.33 12.69 15.22
N THR A 253 -24.46 11.91 14.15
CA THR A 253 -24.40 10.44 14.29
C THR A 253 -23.00 10.02 14.75
N PRO A 254 -22.88 8.93 15.53
CA PRO A 254 -21.59 8.40 15.91
C PRO A 254 -20.82 8.00 14.65
N ARG A 255 -19.50 8.21 14.68
CA ARG A 255 -18.64 7.70 13.62
C ARG A 255 -18.63 6.18 13.63
N GLU A 256 -18.50 5.59 12.46
CA GLU A 256 -18.34 4.15 12.30
C GLU A 256 -16.91 3.86 11.88
N VAL A 257 -16.20 3.05 12.67
CA VAL A 257 -14.90 2.50 12.30
C VAL A 257 -15.14 1.36 11.33
N ILE A 258 -14.51 1.41 10.16
CA ILE A 258 -14.75 0.49 9.06
C ILE A 258 -13.54 -0.38 8.72
N GLY A 259 -12.36 -0.06 9.25
CA GLY A 259 -11.17 -0.84 8.98
C GLY A 259 -9.93 -0.30 9.70
N GLU A 260 -8.83 -1.01 9.50
CA GLU A 260 -7.49 -0.67 10.00
C GLU A 260 -6.45 -0.90 8.92
N GLY A 261 -5.40 -0.08 8.95
CA GLY A 261 -4.27 -0.24 8.05
C GLY A 261 -2.95 0.09 8.73
N ILE A 262 -1.88 -0.56 8.27
CA ILE A 262 -0.52 -0.35 8.76
C ILE A 262 0.28 0.53 7.81
N VAL A 263 1.03 1.46 8.36
CA VAL A 263 1.94 2.31 7.58
C VAL A 263 3.13 1.49 7.11
N VAL A 264 3.28 1.34 5.80
CA VAL A 264 4.41 0.61 5.17
C VAL A 264 5.47 1.55 4.62
N ARG A 265 5.13 2.81 4.37
CA ARG A 265 6.07 3.84 3.91
C ARG A 265 5.59 5.23 4.34
N THR A 266 6.53 6.13 4.67
CA THR A 266 6.24 7.52 4.98
C THR A 266 7.01 8.47 4.07
N ALA A 267 6.41 9.61 3.78
CA ALA A 267 7.03 10.79 3.20
C ALA A 267 6.71 12.00 4.11
N PRO A 268 7.28 13.18 3.89
CA PRO A 268 7.05 14.31 4.79
C PRO A 268 5.58 14.63 5.05
N ASN A 269 4.74 14.61 4.01
CA ASN A 269 3.33 15.04 4.07
C ASN A 269 2.34 13.92 3.72
N SER A 270 2.79 12.67 3.67
CA SER A 270 1.96 11.54 3.31
C SER A 270 2.46 10.23 3.90
N SER A 271 1.60 9.24 3.92
CA SER A 271 1.96 7.86 4.21
C SER A 271 1.29 6.92 3.22
N SER A 272 2.00 5.85 2.86
CA SER A 272 1.45 4.69 2.15
C SER A 272 1.04 3.67 3.20
N VAL A 273 -0.21 3.27 3.17
CA VAL A 273 -0.84 2.42 4.18
C VAL A 273 -1.38 1.17 3.52
N LEU A 274 -1.06 0.01 4.07
CA LEU A 274 -1.64 -1.28 3.70
C LEU A 274 -2.92 -1.50 4.52
N LEU A 275 -4.05 -1.71 3.86
CA LEU A 275 -5.30 -2.04 4.52
C LEU A 275 -5.24 -3.49 5.03
N THR A 276 -5.07 -3.65 6.34
CA THR A 276 -4.89 -4.98 6.96
C THR A 276 -6.20 -5.64 7.34
N PHE A 277 -7.20 -4.83 7.64
CA PHE A 277 -8.52 -5.30 7.99
C PHE A 277 -9.59 -4.29 7.52
N GLY A 278 -10.66 -4.80 6.90
CA GLY A 278 -11.83 -4.02 6.51
C GLY A 278 -13.12 -4.75 6.87
N LEU A 279 -13.97 -4.09 7.64
CA LEU A 279 -15.34 -4.55 7.87
C LEU A 279 -16.22 -4.26 6.64
N ARG A 280 -15.88 -3.21 5.94
CA ARG A 280 -16.49 -2.75 4.68
C ARG A 280 -15.42 -2.12 3.80
N GLU A 281 -15.77 -1.84 2.56
CA GLU A 281 -14.93 -1.10 1.63
C GLU A 281 -14.63 0.30 2.19
N ALA A 282 -13.36 0.67 2.13
CA ALA A 282 -12.93 2.05 2.36
C ALA A 282 -12.89 2.81 1.04
N TYR A 283 -13.11 4.11 1.10
CA TYR A 283 -13.14 4.95 -0.10
C TYR A 283 -12.21 6.15 0.02
N ALA A 284 -11.75 6.64 -1.12
CA ALA A 284 -11.14 7.95 -1.18
C ALA A 284 -12.08 8.99 -0.55
N GLY A 285 -11.58 9.73 0.44
CA GLY A 285 -12.34 10.66 1.24
C GLY A 285 -12.80 10.13 2.60
N ASP A 286 -12.63 8.85 2.93
CA ASP A 286 -12.81 8.37 4.30
C ASP A 286 -11.71 8.93 5.21
N TYR A 287 -12.03 9.06 6.49
CA TYR A 287 -11.10 9.59 7.48
C TYR A 287 -10.25 8.47 8.06
N VAL A 288 -9.04 8.85 8.48
CA VAL A 288 -8.15 7.98 9.24
C VAL A 288 -7.66 8.71 10.49
N GLU A 289 -7.38 8.00 11.55
CA GLU A 289 -6.70 8.50 12.74
C GLU A 289 -5.60 7.54 13.18
N ILE A 290 -4.54 8.06 13.77
CA ILE A 290 -3.50 7.22 14.38
C ILE A 290 -4.10 6.54 15.62
N GLU A 291 -3.83 5.24 15.79
CA GLU A 291 -4.22 4.48 16.97
C GLU A 291 -3.34 4.74 18.19
#